data_16310f2916b1e91b0f1873c1d7579c13
#
_entry.id   16310f2916b1e91b0f1873c1d7579c13
#
_cell.length_a   1.000
_cell.length_b   1.000
_cell.length_c   1.000
_cell.angle_alpha   90.00
_cell.angle_beta   90.00
_cell.angle_gamma   90.00
#
_symmetry.space_group_name_H-M   'P 1'
#
loop_
_entity.id
_entity.type
_entity.pdbx_description
1 polymer ?
#
loop_
_entity_poly.entity_id
_entity_poly.type
_entity_poly.pdbx_seq_one_letter_code
_entity_poly.pdbx_strand_id
1 'polypeptide(L)'
;MLEILYIEAQGDYLNVNTASQNYSTQMTLNSMEEVLQNKKFFRIQRSFILNLDFVRSIHGNMVELLNGKSISVSVNKKEELYKLLGL
;
A
#
# COMPACT_ATOMS: atom_id res chain seq x y z
N MET A 1 10.45 12.15 10.20
CA MET A 1 10.08 11.55 8.91
C MET A 1 8.63 11.09 8.96
N LEU A 2 7.86 11.39 7.90
CA LEU A 2 6.45 11.00 7.84
C LEU A 2 6.34 9.53 7.49
N GLU A 3 5.54 8.80 8.27
CA GLU A 3 5.28 7.38 7.98
C GLU A 3 4.14 7.27 6.98
N ILE A 4 4.43 6.71 5.82
CA ILE A 4 3.43 6.46 4.78
C ILE A 4 2.73 5.14 5.08
N LEU A 5 1.40 5.16 5.16
CA LEU A 5 0.60 3.97 5.38
C LEU A 5 0.31 3.26 4.06
N TYR A 6 -0.19 4.03 3.10
CA TYR A 6 -0.49 3.50 1.77
C TYR A 6 -0.55 4.64 0.76
N ILE A 7 -0.48 4.28 -0.52
CA ILE A 7 -0.57 5.22 -1.63
C ILE A 7 -1.63 4.71 -2.60
N GLU A 8 -2.54 5.59 -2.97
CA GLU A 8 -3.65 5.26 -3.86
C GLU A 8 -3.58 6.10 -5.13
N ALA A 9 -3.72 5.44 -6.28
CA ALA A 9 -3.78 6.15 -7.57
C ALA A 9 -5.20 6.70 -7.77
N GLN A 10 -5.31 7.99 -8.07
CA GLN A 10 -6.59 8.66 -8.32
C GLN A 10 -6.44 9.54 -9.56
N GLY A 11 -6.89 9.05 -10.71
CA GLY A 11 -6.73 9.77 -11.96
C GLY A 11 -5.26 10.01 -12.27
N ASP A 12 -4.88 11.26 -12.50
CA ASP A 12 -3.51 11.64 -12.79
C ASP A 12 -2.65 11.89 -11.56
N TYR A 13 -3.22 11.69 -10.38
CA TYR A 13 -2.56 11.99 -9.11
C TYR A 13 -2.45 10.77 -8.23
N LEU A 14 -1.46 10.79 -7.36
CA LEU A 14 -1.36 9.82 -6.28
C LEU A 14 -1.74 10.49 -4.98
N ASN A 15 -2.48 9.75 -4.15
CA ASN A 15 -2.84 10.17 -2.80
C ASN A 15 -1.93 9.43 -1.84
N VAL A 16 -1.00 10.16 -1.23
CA VAL A 16 -0.05 9.58 -0.27
C VAL A 16 -0.66 9.77 1.12
N ASN A 17 -1.02 8.66 1.76
CA ASN A 17 -1.69 8.69 3.06
C ASN A 17 -0.69 8.37 4.16
N THR A 18 -0.53 9.32 5.07
CA THR A 18 0.31 9.16 6.25
C THR A 18 -0.55 9.07 7.50
N ALA A 19 0.08 8.82 8.64
CA ALA A 19 -0.65 8.72 9.91
C ALA A 19 -1.33 10.04 10.30
N SER A 20 -0.78 11.18 9.86
CA SER A 20 -1.28 12.49 10.28
C SER A 20 -2.04 13.23 9.19
N GLN A 21 -1.71 13.03 7.92
CA GLN A 21 -2.37 13.78 6.84
C GLN A 21 -2.12 13.10 5.49
N ASN A 22 -2.82 13.62 4.47
CA ASN A 22 -2.72 13.11 3.11
C ASN A 22 -2.02 14.13 2.23
N TYR A 23 -1.24 13.63 1.28
CA TYR A 23 -0.56 14.46 0.28
C TYR A 23 -0.98 14.01 -1.10
N SER A 24 -1.07 14.96 -2.03
CA SER A 24 -1.38 14.66 -3.42
C SER A 24 -0.18 15.02 -4.28
N THR A 25 0.23 14.14 -5.18
CA THR A 25 1.34 14.39 -6.08
C THR A 25 1.01 13.87 -7.47
N GLN A 26 1.47 14.57 -8.50
CA GLN A 26 1.23 14.19 -9.89
C GLN A 26 2.34 13.25 -10.35
N MET A 27 2.04 11.96 -10.31
CA MET A 27 3.03 10.94 -10.54
C MET A 27 2.30 9.61 -10.78
N THR A 28 2.91 8.66 -11.49
CA THR A 28 2.30 7.35 -11.66
C THR A 28 2.67 6.44 -10.50
N LEU A 29 1.83 5.44 -10.26
CA LEU A 29 2.12 4.47 -9.20
C LEU A 29 3.37 3.65 -9.53
N ASN A 30 3.61 3.36 -10.81
CA ASN A 30 4.82 2.66 -11.24
C ASN A 30 6.08 3.46 -10.89
N SER A 31 6.05 4.78 -11.14
CA SER A 31 7.18 5.65 -10.80
C SER A 31 7.39 5.71 -9.29
N MET A 32 6.28 5.77 -8.53
CA MET A 32 6.38 5.78 -7.08
C MET A 32 6.95 4.47 -6.56
N GLU A 33 6.59 3.36 -7.16
CA GLU A 33 7.13 2.05 -6.79
C GLU A 33 8.65 2.01 -6.96
N GLU A 34 9.17 2.61 -8.02
CA GLU A 34 10.60 2.70 -8.23
C GLU A 34 11.29 3.58 -7.19
N VAL A 35 10.66 4.68 -6.81
CA VAL A 35 11.19 5.58 -5.79
C VAL A 35 11.23 4.88 -4.42
N LEU A 36 10.23 4.06 -4.14
CA LEU A 36 10.09 3.38 -2.85
C LEU A 36 10.71 1.97 -2.87
N GLN A 37 11.92 1.84 -3.38
CA GLN A 37 12.60 0.53 -3.44
C GLN A 37 12.96 0.03 -2.05
N ASN A 38 11.95 -0.25 -1.26
CA ASN A 38 12.07 -0.68 0.11
C ASN A 38 11.14 -1.86 0.32
N LYS A 39 11.63 -2.92 0.94
CA LYS A 39 10.87 -4.17 1.11
C LYS A 39 9.59 -4.00 1.92
N LYS A 40 9.44 -2.94 2.67
CA LYS A 40 8.23 -2.70 3.44
C LYS A 40 7.08 -2.13 2.61
N PHE A 41 7.35 -1.65 1.40
CA PHE A 41 6.30 -1.15 0.50
C PHE A 41 5.98 -2.21 -0.55
N PHE A 42 4.70 -2.54 -0.65
CA PHE A 42 4.24 -3.62 -1.51
C PHE A 42 3.09 -3.16 -2.41
N ARG A 43 3.22 -3.41 -3.72
CA ARG A 43 2.16 -3.11 -4.69
C ARG A 43 1.07 -4.17 -4.53
N ILE A 44 0.07 -3.88 -3.70
CA ILE A 44 -0.95 -4.86 -3.31
C ILE A 44 -1.98 -5.09 -4.42
N GLN A 45 -2.21 -4.08 -5.22
CA GLN A 45 -3.07 -4.18 -6.38
C GLN A 45 -2.74 -3.06 -7.36
N ARG A 46 -3.48 -3.02 -8.48
CA ARG A 46 -3.23 -2.08 -9.56
C ARG A 46 -3.18 -0.62 -9.10
N SER A 47 -4.00 -0.25 -8.13
CA SER A 47 -4.17 1.14 -7.71
C SER A 47 -3.61 1.46 -6.34
N PHE A 48 -2.97 0.51 -5.68
CA PHE A 48 -2.51 0.70 -4.30
C PHE A 48 -1.13 0.13 -4.05
N ILE A 49 -0.33 0.92 -3.31
CA ILE A 49 0.91 0.45 -2.66
C ILE A 49 0.67 0.60 -1.17
N LEU A 50 1.00 -0.40 -0.36
CA LEU A 50 0.84 -0.29 1.08
C LEU A 50 2.16 -0.52 1.79
N ASN A 51 2.23 0.02 3.00
CA ASN A 51 3.36 -0.20 3.91
C ASN A 51 3.06 -1.41 4.77
N LEU A 52 3.86 -2.47 4.61
CA LEU A 52 3.63 -3.73 5.34
C LEU A 52 3.74 -3.57 6.85
N ASP A 53 4.46 -2.57 7.33
CA ASP A 53 4.59 -2.31 8.77
C ASP A 53 3.26 -1.90 9.41
N PHE A 54 2.29 -1.48 8.61
CA PHE A 54 1.00 -1.01 9.11
C PHE A 54 -0.14 -1.99 8.83
N VAL A 55 0.17 -3.21 8.42
CA VAL A 55 -0.84 -4.25 8.25
C VAL A 55 -1.25 -4.77 9.61
N ARG A 56 -2.54 -4.72 9.89
CA ARG A 56 -3.11 -5.19 11.14
C ARG A 56 -3.61 -6.63 11.02
N SER A 57 -4.33 -6.92 9.95
CA SER A 57 -4.91 -8.24 9.76
C SER A 57 -5.23 -8.49 8.30
N ILE A 58 -5.41 -9.76 7.95
CA ILE A 58 -5.81 -10.18 6.62
C ILE A 58 -7.03 -11.11 6.77
N HIS A 59 -8.09 -10.78 6.03
CA HIS A 59 -9.31 -11.57 6.02
C HIS A 59 -9.70 -11.84 4.56
N GLY A 60 -9.48 -13.07 4.10
CA GLY A 60 -9.74 -13.41 2.71
C GLY A 60 -8.88 -12.58 1.77
N ASN A 61 -9.52 -11.77 0.93
CA ASN A 61 -8.83 -10.89 -0.01
C ASN A 61 -8.68 -9.45 0.49
N MET A 62 -9.01 -9.21 1.77
CA MET A 62 -8.94 -7.86 2.33
C MET A 62 -7.83 -7.75 3.34
N VAL A 63 -7.05 -6.67 3.23
CA VAL A 63 -6.00 -6.34 4.18
C VAL A 63 -6.46 -5.13 4.97
N GLU A 64 -6.45 -5.24 6.29
CA GLU A 64 -6.80 -4.12 7.16
C GLU A 64 -5.54 -3.48 7.71
N LEU A 65 -5.46 -2.16 7.61
CA LEU A 65 -4.35 -1.39 8.15
C LEU A 65 -4.67 -0.92 9.56
N LEU A 66 -3.63 -0.49 10.27
CA LEU A 66 -3.77 -0.04 11.67
C LEU A 66 -4.73 1.13 11.84
N ASN A 67 -4.92 1.95 10.79
CA ASN A 67 -5.85 3.08 10.84
C ASN A 67 -7.29 2.68 10.51
N GLY A 68 -7.56 1.40 10.30
CA GLY A 68 -8.90 0.90 10.00
C GLY A 68 -9.22 0.83 8.51
N LYS A 69 -8.36 1.34 7.63
CA LYS A 69 -8.57 1.27 6.19
C LYS A 69 -8.41 -0.18 5.73
N SER A 70 -9.34 -0.65 4.90
CA SER A 70 -9.26 -1.97 4.28
C SER A 70 -9.00 -1.84 2.79
N ILE A 71 -8.06 -2.63 2.28
CA ILE A 71 -7.65 -2.60 0.88
C ILE A 71 -7.69 -4.04 0.35
N SER A 72 -8.29 -4.23 -0.82
CA SER A 72 -8.32 -5.56 -1.43
C SER A 72 -6.96 -5.89 -2.03
N VAL A 73 -6.56 -7.17 -1.96
CA VAL A 73 -5.33 -7.64 -2.56
C VAL A 73 -5.67 -8.38 -3.86
N SER A 74 -4.90 -8.12 -4.91
CA SER A 74 -5.05 -8.84 -6.18
C SER A 74 -4.75 -10.31 -5.97
N VAL A 75 -5.52 -11.18 -6.64
CA VAL A 75 -5.38 -12.63 -6.50
C VAL A 75 -3.94 -13.08 -6.78
N ASN A 76 -3.31 -12.52 -7.80
CA ASN A 76 -1.94 -12.88 -8.17
C ASN A 76 -0.88 -12.32 -7.23
N LYS A 77 -1.25 -11.47 -6.29
CA LYS A 77 -0.32 -10.88 -5.32
C LYS A 77 -0.45 -11.47 -3.92
N LYS A 78 -1.49 -12.24 -3.69
CA LYS A 78 -1.81 -12.73 -2.35
C LYS A 78 -0.73 -13.64 -1.77
N GLU A 79 -0.20 -14.53 -2.58
CA GLU A 79 0.83 -15.48 -2.15
C GLU A 79 2.12 -14.76 -1.77
N GLU A 80 2.52 -13.80 -2.59
CA GLU A 80 3.71 -13.00 -2.31
C GLU A 80 3.54 -12.18 -1.03
N LEU A 81 2.36 -11.61 -0.83
CA LEU A 81 2.06 -10.86 0.38
C LEU A 81 2.20 -11.72 1.62
N TYR A 82 1.65 -12.93 1.58
CA TYR A 82 1.75 -13.87 2.71
C TYR A 82 3.20 -14.19 3.04
N LYS A 83 4.03 -14.42 2.01
CA LYS A 83 5.46 -14.70 2.22
C LYS A 83 6.17 -13.52 2.88
N LEU A 84 5.86 -12.30 2.43
CA LEU A 84 6.49 -11.10 2.98
C LEU A 84 6.11 -10.85 4.42
N LEU A 85 4.91 -11.30 4.82
CA LEU A 85 4.43 -11.16 6.19
C LEU A 85 4.82 -12.34 7.09
N GLY A 86 5.45 -13.35 6.53
CA GLY A 86 5.87 -14.53 7.31
C GLY A 86 4.74 -15.51 7.59
N LEU A 87 3.71 -15.50 6.78
CA LEU A 87 2.56 -16.40 6.97
C LEU A 87 2.64 -17.67 6.14
#